data_92df19230be3bc9982852f6d848779f8
#
_entry.id   92df19230be3bc9982852f6d848779f8
#
_cell.length_a   1.000
_cell.length_b   1.000
_cell.length_c   1.000
_cell.angle_alpha   90.00
_cell.angle_beta   90.00
_cell.angle_gamma   90.00
#
_symmetry.space_group_name_H-M   'P 1'
#
loop_
_entity.id
_entity.type
_entity.pdbx_description
1 polymer ?
#
loop_
_entity_poly.entity_id
_entity_poly.type
_entity_poly.pdbx_seq_one_letter_code
_entity_poly.pdbx_strand_id
1 'polypeptide(L)'
;DYTGGPGSAFKYKLDAADTWYYVVAFGYAGGVTTEPVMVTFKTLPAPAAEDTTFEMTGSNPTPYGFTVGVTPSESTTYYTFDVMTNEQFAATDFDALVEEMNAGFDTMLEMSQQFNPNTTIAQVLGSYYYRGASTADASGLAPETTCSGYVMALDVATGHVAKLHKFEN
;
A
#
# COMPACT_ATOMS: atom_id res chain seq x y z
N ASP A 1 22.59 -0.19 -18.17
CA ASP A 1 22.93 0.33 -19.52
C ASP A 1 21.69 0.25 -20.40
N TYR A 2 21.24 1.40 -20.89
CA TYR A 2 20.14 1.47 -21.85
C TYR A 2 20.70 1.70 -23.26
N THR A 3 20.44 0.74 -24.13
CA THR A 3 20.88 0.78 -25.54
C THR A 3 19.70 0.97 -26.50
N GLY A 4 18.61 1.62 -26.05
CA GLY A 4 17.45 1.91 -26.88
C GLY A 4 17.79 2.92 -27.98
N GLY A 5 17.20 2.74 -29.19
CA GLY A 5 17.37 3.66 -30.31
C GLY A 5 16.72 5.04 -30.04
N PRO A 6 16.98 6.05 -30.92
CA PRO A 6 16.37 7.35 -30.83
C PRO A 6 14.84 7.27 -30.75
N GLY A 7 14.21 7.95 -29.80
CA GLY A 7 12.76 7.97 -29.61
C GLY A 7 12.20 6.89 -28.69
N SER A 8 13.02 6.00 -28.14
CA SER A 8 12.58 5.05 -27.10
C SER A 8 12.35 5.77 -25.79
N ALA A 9 11.14 5.73 -25.28
CA ALA A 9 10.84 6.24 -23.93
C ALA A 9 11.42 5.28 -22.89
N PHE A 10 12.25 5.81 -22.02
CA PHE A 10 12.85 5.09 -20.91
C PHE A 10 11.99 5.32 -19.66
N LYS A 11 11.47 4.25 -19.08
CA LYS A 11 10.67 4.33 -17.86
C LYS A 11 11.36 3.54 -16.75
N TYR A 12 11.78 4.24 -15.72
CA TYR A 12 12.15 3.64 -14.45
C TYR A 12 10.98 3.76 -13.47
N LYS A 13 10.73 2.70 -12.73
CA LYS A 13 9.87 2.75 -11.58
C LYS A 13 10.69 3.33 -10.43
N LEU A 14 10.31 4.51 -9.96
CA LEU A 14 10.90 5.17 -8.80
C LEU A 14 10.01 4.85 -7.60
N ASP A 15 10.56 4.17 -6.61
CA ASP A 15 9.78 3.64 -5.49
C ASP A 15 9.85 4.52 -4.23
N ALA A 16 10.72 5.55 -4.21
CA ALA A 16 10.84 6.46 -3.08
C ALA A 16 10.22 7.83 -3.39
N ALA A 17 9.31 8.27 -2.53
CA ALA A 17 8.76 9.62 -2.52
C ALA A 17 9.75 10.61 -1.90
N ASP A 18 9.56 11.90 -2.14
CA ASP A 18 10.37 13.02 -1.63
C ASP A 18 11.90 12.83 -1.75
N THR A 19 12.33 12.12 -2.81
CA THR A 19 13.71 11.67 -3.00
C THR A 19 14.34 12.34 -4.21
N TRP A 20 15.59 12.80 -4.08
CA TRP A 20 16.38 13.32 -5.16
C TRP A 20 16.94 12.20 -6.04
N TYR A 21 16.81 12.36 -7.34
CA TYR A 21 17.37 11.46 -8.35
C TYR A 21 18.29 12.22 -9.30
N TYR A 22 19.28 11.50 -9.81
CA TYR A 22 20.22 11.98 -10.80
C TYR A 22 20.10 11.11 -12.05
N VAL A 23 19.90 11.73 -13.19
CA VAL A 23 20.00 11.07 -14.51
C VAL A 23 21.27 11.55 -15.17
N VAL A 24 22.13 10.62 -15.48
CA VAL A 24 23.40 10.91 -16.17
C VAL A 24 23.34 10.26 -17.54
N ALA A 25 23.56 11.05 -18.60
CA ALA A 25 23.62 10.59 -19.97
C ALA A 25 25.00 10.90 -20.57
N PHE A 26 25.57 9.95 -21.27
CA PHE A 26 26.82 10.11 -22.00
C PHE A 26 26.84 9.22 -23.22
N GLY A 27 27.62 9.60 -24.25
CA GLY A 27 27.87 8.77 -25.42
C GLY A 27 28.84 7.64 -25.08
N TYR A 28 28.61 6.45 -25.63
CA TYR A 28 29.44 5.29 -25.38
C TYR A 28 29.72 4.52 -26.71
N ALA A 29 31.01 4.31 -27.00
CA ALA A 29 31.46 3.48 -28.11
C ALA A 29 32.77 2.76 -27.73
N GLY A 30 32.67 1.73 -26.86
CA GLY A 30 33.82 1.08 -26.24
C GLY A 30 34.53 1.89 -25.17
N GLY A 31 34.01 3.06 -24.84
CA GLY A 31 34.43 4.04 -23.83
C GLY A 31 33.52 5.25 -23.87
N VAL A 32 33.60 6.11 -22.88
CA VAL A 32 32.83 7.39 -22.85
C VAL A 32 33.32 8.29 -23.98
N THR A 33 32.44 8.69 -24.88
CA THR A 33 32.75 9.50 -26.07
C THR A 33 32.28 10.94 -26.01
N THR A 34 31.43 11.28 -25.05
CA THR A 34 30.96 12.66 -24.81
C THR A 34 31.09 13.02 -23.34
N GLU A 35 31.14 14.29 -23.04
CA GLU A 35 31.00 14.73 -21.65
C GLU A 35 29.65 14.30 -21.09
N PRO A 36 29.61 13.79 -19.84
CA PRO A 36 28.36 13.40 -19.19
C PRO A 36 27.46 14.63 -18.96
N VAL A 37 26.20 14.50 -19.32
CA VAL A 37 25.15 15.48 -18.97
C VAL A 37 24.38 14.92 -17.79
N MET A 38 24.22 15.73 -16.74
CA MET A 38 23.47 15.35 -15.54
C MET A 38 22.25 16.25 -15.38
N VAL A 39 21.10 15.61 -15.11
CA VAL A 39 19.85 16.27 -14.72
C VAL A 39 19.42 15.74 -13.36
N THR A 40 19.00 16.64 -12.50
CA THR A 40 18.47 16.31 -11.18
C THR A 40 16.98 16.60 -11.12
N PHE A 41 16.24 15.74 -10.43
CA PHE A 41 14.86 16.00 -10.09
C PHE A 41 14.51 15.34 -8.74
N LYS A 42 13.46 15.82 -8.12
CA LYS A 42 12.94 15.28 -6.86
C LYS A 42 11.55 14.70 -7.10
N THR A 43 11.29 13.51 -6.61
CA THR A 43 9.92 12.96 -6.59
C THR A 43 9.06 13.77 -5.63
N LEU A 44 7.75 13.83 -5.92
CA LEU A 44 6.81 14.48 -5.00
C LEU A 44 6.75 13.72 -3.67
N PRO A 45 6.39 14.40 -2.57
CA PRO A 45 6.03 13.74 -1.33
C PRO A 45 4.95 12.70 -1.58
N ALA A 46 4.97 11.60 -0.84
CA ALA A 46 3.82 10.70 -0.82
C ALA A 46 2.59 11.46 -0.26
N PRO A 47 1.40 11.26 -0.82
CA PRO A 47 0.19 11.75 -0.20
C PRO A 47 0.10 11.23 1.24
N ALA A 48 -0.41 12.06 2.16
CA ALA A 48 -0.62 11.62 3.52
C ALA A 48 -1.68 10.51 3.53
N ALA A 49 -1.42 9.44 4.25
CA ALA A 49 -2.35 8.30 4.31
C ALA A 49 -3.73 8.70 4.86
N GLU A 50 -3.77 9.69 5.76
CA GLU A 50 -4.99 10.28 6.32
C GLU A 50 -5.89 10.99 5.30
N ASP A 51 -5.32 11.45 4.17
CA ASP A 51 -6.05 12.12 3.10
C ASP A 51 -6.59 11.13 2.05
N THR A 52 -6.13 9.88 2.08
CA THR A 52 -6.58 8.84 1.16
C THR A 52 -8.02 8.46 1.49
N THR A 53 -8.88 8.47 0.47
CA THR A 53 -10.24 7.92 0.55
C THR A 53 -10.27 6.54 -0.09
N PHE A 54 -11.27 5.74 0.29
CA PHE A 54 -11.42 4.37 -0.20
C PHE A 54 -12.83 4.16 -0.71
N GLU A 55 -12.96 3.36 -1.75
CA GLU A 55 -14.20 2.74 -2.18
C GLU A 55 -14.14 1.26 -1.83
N MET A 56 -15.18 0.74 -1.16
CA MET A 56 -15.34 -0.68 -0.86
C MET A 56 -16.58 -1.20 -1.57
N THR A 57 -16.43 -2.30 -2.32
CA THR A 57 -17.49 -2.89 -3.12
C THR A 57 -17.60 -4.38 -2.85
N GLY A 58 -18.84 -4.91 -2.94
CA GLY A 58 -19.11 -6.34 -2.92
C GLY A 58 -19.47 -6.84 -4.33
N SER A 59 -18.94 -7.99 -4.72
CA SER A 59 -19.23 -8.65 -6.00
C SER A 59 -19.28 -10.16 -5.86
N ASN A 60 -19.74 -10.86 -6.92
CA ASN A 60 -19.78 -12.33 -6.98
C ASN A 60 -20.47 -12.99 -5.77
N PRO A 61 -21.71 -12.59 -5.40
CA PRO A 61 -22.36 -13.15 -4.22
C PRO A 61 -22.64 -14.65 -4.41
N THR A 62 -22.40 -15.40 -3.35
CA THR A 62 -22.74 -16.81 -3.21
C THR A 62 -23.59 -16.99 -1.95
N PRO A 63 -24.23 -18.17 -1.70
CA PRO A 63 -24.93 -18.39 -0.45
C PRO A 63 -24.08 -18.28 0.81
N TYR A 64 -22.75 -18.38 0.69
CA TYR A 64 -21.83 -18.48 1.83
C TYR A 64 -20.69 -17.45 1.77
N GLY A 65 -20.77 -16.45 0.89
CA GLY A 65 -19.73 -15.44 0.78
C GLY A 65 -19.85 -14.55 -0.45
N PHE A 66 -18.89 -13.65 -0.61
CA PHE A 66 -18.78 -12.73 -1.74
C PHE A 66 -17.32 -12.24 -1.88
N THR A 67 -17.00 -11.62 -3.01
CA THR A 67 -15.71 -10.97 -3.22
C THR A 67 -15.82 -9.51 -2.80
N VAL A 68 -14.90 -9.06 -1.94
CA VAL A 68 -14.73 -7.65 -1.55
C VAL A 68 -13.68 -7.02 -2.43
N GLY A 69 -13.98 -5.85 -2.99
CA GLY A 69 -13.02 -5.00 -3.69
C GLY A 69 -12.77 -3.73 -2.89
N VAL A 70 -11.52 -3.31 -2.78
CA VAL A 70 -11.13 -2.03 -2.18
C VAL A 70 -10.27 -1.26 -3.16
N THR A 71 -10.64 -0.01 -3.40
CA THR A 71 -9.92 0.91 -4.29
C THR A 71 -9.58 2.19 -3.55
N PRO A 72 -8.29 2.46 -3.28
CA PRO A 72 -7.86 3.73 -2.72
C PRO A 72 -7.84 4.84 -3.78
N SER A 73 -8.12 6.09 -3.39
CA SER A 73 -7.92 7.27 -4.26
C SER A 73 -6.45 7.47 -4.61
N GLU A 74 -5.54 7.06 -3.72
CA GLU A 74 -4.10 7.14 -3.90
C GLU A 74 -3.49 5.73 -3.95
N SER A 75 -3.06 5.30 -5.13
CA SER A 75 -2.54 3.94 -5.37
C SER A 75 -1.25 3.62 -4.62
N THR A 76 -0.60 4.61 -4.02
CA THR A 76 0.64 4.46 -3.26
C THR A 76 0.43 4.26 -1.76
N THR A 77 -0.77 4.53 -1.24
CA THR A 77 -1.10 4.33 0.17
C THR A 77 -1.15 2.84 0.50
N TYR A 78 -0.49 2.46 1.59
CA TYR A 78 -0.63 1.13 2.17
C TYR A 78 -1.89 1.08 3.05
N TYR A 79 -2.55 -0.07 3.05
CA TYR A 79 -3.75 -0.28 3.83
C TYR A 79 -3.99 -1.75 4.15
N THR A 80 -4.83 -1.99 5.12
CA THR A 80 -5.48 -3.26 5.36
C THR A 80 -6.98 -3.07 5.41
N PHE A 81 -7.74 -4.14 5.19
CA PHE A 81 -9.18 -4.11 5.27
C PHE A 81 -9.72 -5.45 5.73
N ASP A 82 -10.91 -5.43 6.29
CA ASP A 82 -11.64 -6.64 6.61
C ASP A 82 -13.16 -6.36 6.52
N VAL A 83 -13.93 -7.43 6.46
CA VAL A 83 -15.39 -7.42 6.50
C VAL A 83 -15.88 -8.40 7.55
N MET A 84 -16.96 -8.04 8.21
CA MET A 84 -17.59 -8.83 9.27
C MET A 84 -19.11 -8.67 9.20
N THR A 85 -19.84 -9.52 9.90
CA THR A 85 -21.29 -9.37 9.99
C THR A 85 -21.65 -8.03 10.64
N ASN A 86 -22.82 -7.47 10.31
CA ASN A 86 -23.27 -6.22 10.92
C ASN A 86 -23.34 -6.30 12.46
N GLU A 87 -23.66 -7.46 13.01
CA GLU A 87 -23.66 -7.68 14.46
C GLU A 87 -22.26 -7.58 15.05
N GLN A 88 -21.26 -8.21 14.43
CA GLN A 88 -19.84 -8.11 14.85
C GLN A 88 -19.33 -6.68 14.70
N PHE A 89 -19.65 -6.02 13.57
CA PHE A 89 -19.24 -4.65 13.31
C PHE A 89 -19.75 -3.68 14.37
N ALA A 90 -21.04 -3.78 14.75
CA ALA A 90 -21.65 -2.97 15.79
C ALA A 90 -21.06 -3.22 17.20
N ALA A 91 -20.56 -4.44 17.44
CA ALA A 91 -19.95 -4.82 18.72
C ALA A 91 -18.44 -4.54 18.79
N THR A 92 -17.80 -4.16 17.68
CA THR A 92 -16.35 -3.96 17.61
C THR A 92 -15.94 -2.63 18.24
N ASP A 93 -15.00 -2.69 19.19
CA ASP A 93 -14.26 -1.51 19.67
C ASP A 93 -13.15 -1.19 18.64
N PHE A 94 -13.44 -0.24 17.78
CA PHE A 94 -12.50 0.14 16.71
C PHE A 94 -11.26 0.88 17.21
N ASP A 95 -11.34 1.56 18.37
CA ASP A 95 -10.17 2.21 18.93
C ASP A 95 -9.20 1.15 19.47
N ALA A 96 -9.70 0.15 20.17
CA ALA A 96 -8.89 -1.00 20.61
C ALA A 96 -8.33 -1.78 19.41
N LEU A 97 -9.09 -1.95 18.34
CA LEU A 97 -8.62 -2.63 17.12
C LEU A 97 -7.47 -1.87 16.43
N VAL A 98 -7.53 -0.53 16.41
CA VAL A 98 -6.43 0.32 15.90
C VAL A 98 -5.18 0.17 16.77
N GLU A 99 -5.33 0.18 18.10
CA GLU A 99 -4.21 -0.02 19.02
C GLU A 99 -3.57 -1.40 18.84
N GLU A 100 -4.38 -2.46 18.72
CA GLU A 100 -3.90 -3.82 18.44
C GLU A 100 -3.15 -3.90 17.09
N MET A 101 -3.65 -3.26 16.05
CA MET A 101 -3.01 -3.23 14.75
C MET A 101 -1.64 -2.54 14.83
N ASN A 102 -1.53 -1.41 15.51
CA ASN A 102 -0.29 -0.67 15.68
C ASN A 102 0.74 -1.50 16.46
N ALA A 103 0.34 -2.10 17.60
CA ALA A 103 1.20 -2.98 18.39
C ALA A 103 1.65 -4.23 17.62
N GLY A 104 0.75 -4.78 16.80
CA GLY A 104 1.05 -5.91 15.92
C GLY A 104 2.09 -5.54 14.85
N PHE A 105 1.99 -4.34 14.28
CA PHE A 105 2.99 -3.84 13.32
C PHE A 105 4.36 -3.68 13.98
N ASP A 106 4.44 -3.07 15.17
CA ASP A 106 5.69 -2.89 15.91
C ASP A 106 6.36 -4.23 16.20
N THR A 107 5.57 -5.20 16.67
CA THR A 107 6.06 -6.57 16.92
C THR A 107 6.60 -7.22 15.64
N MET A 108 5.91 -7.07 14.52
CA MET A 108 6.33 -7.61 13.22
C MET A 108 7.62 -6.96 12.72
N LEU A 109 7.76 -5.65 12.89
CA LEU A 109 8.98 -4.91 12.54
C LEU A 109 10.16 -5.38 13.40
N GLU A 110 9.98 -5.47 14.71
CA GLU A 110 11.00 -5.96 15.64
C GLU A 110 11.46 -7.39 15.30
N MET A 111 10.51 -8.30 15.05
CA MET A 111 10.83 -9.67 14.65
C MET A 111 11.61 -9.69 13.32
N SER A 112 11.19 -8.89 12.34
CA SER A 112 11.89 -8.80 11.05
C SER A 112 13.31 -8.28 11.21
N GLN A 113 13.53 -7.32 12.09
CA GLN A 113 14.84 -6.74 12.40
C GLN A 113 15.75 -7.69 13.20
N GLN A 114 15.18 -8.64 13.96
CA GLN A 114 15.98 -9.70 14.58
C GLN A 114 16.64 -10.61 13.54
N PHE A 115 15.98 -10.87 12.42
CA PHE A 115 16.53 -11.67 11.30
C PHE A 115 17.40 -10.83 10.37
N ASN A 116 17.00 -9.60 10.09
CA ASN A 116 17.74 -8.64 9.27
C ASN A 116 17.66 -7.23 9.90
N PRO A 117 18.71 -6.80 10.61
CA PRO A 117 18.73 -5.51 11.29
C PRO A 117 18.50 -4.28 10.40
N ASN A 118 18.65 -4.43 9.08
CA ASN A 118 18.42 -3.36 8.11
C ASN A 118 16.99 -3.34 7.55
N THR A 119 16.08 -4.18 8.08
CA THR A 119 14.68 -4.18 7.66
C THR A 119 14.03 -2.84 7.97
N THR A 120 13.43 -2.23 6.96
CA THR A 120 12.76 -0.93 7.07
C THR A 120 11.24 -1.10 7.19
N ILE A 121 10.56 -0.07 7.72
CA ILE A 121 9.10 0.02 7.76
C ILE A 121 8.51 -0.21 6.36
N ALA A 122 9.07 0.43 5.34
CA ALA A 122 8.59 0.29 3.96
C ALA A 122 8.67 -1.16 3.42
N GLN A 123 9.67 -1.93 3.85
CA GLN A 123 9.80 -3.35 3.49
C GLN A 123 8.73 -4.19 4.18
N VAL A 124 8.45 -3.94 5.45
CA VAL A 124 7.37 -4.63 6.19
C VAL A 124 6.02 -4.28 5.57
N LEU A 125 5.73 -2.99 5.34
CA LEU A 125 4.50 -2.55 4.68
C LEU A 125 4.32 -3.23 3.33
N GLY A 126 5.35 -3.24 2.49
CA GLY A 126 5.30 -3.84 1.15
C GLY A 126 5.14 -5.36 1.15
N SER A 127 5.46 -6.05 2.24
CA SER A 127 5.37 -7.51 2.36
C SER A 127 4.03 -8.00 2.89
N TYR A 128 3.34 -7.21 3.72
CA TYR A 128 2.18 -7.68 4.48
C TYR A 128 0.89 -6.90 4.25
N TYR A 129 0.96 -5.73 3.61
CA TYR A 129 -0.20 -4.85 3.46
C TYR A 129 -0.51 -4.59 1.99
N TYR A 130 -1.77 -4.25 1.73
CA TYR A 130 -2.25 -3.95 0.38
C TYR A 130 -1.78 -2.59 -0.10
N ARG A 131 -1.71 -2.44 -1.42
CA ARG A 131 -1.40 -1.18 -2.11
C ARG A 131 -2.07 -1.18 -3.48
N GLY A 132 -2.68 -0.05 -3.86
CA GLY A 132 -3.51 0.01 -5.07
C GLY A 132 -4.81 -0.76 -4.92
N ALA A 133 -5.55 -0.98 -5.99
CA ALA A 133 -6.79 -1.74 -5.96
C ALA A 133 -6.53 -3.21 -5.61
N SER A 134 -7.31 -3.77 -4.68
CA SER A 134 -7.16 -5.15 -4.19
C SER A 134 -8.52 -5.81 -4.00
N THR A 135 -8.53 -7.13 -4.03
CA THR A 135 -9.73 -7.94 -3.76
C THR A 135 -9.41 -9.05 -2.78
N ALA A 136 -10.40 -9.44 -1.98
CA ALA A 136 -10.35 -10.62 -1.12
C ALA A 136 -11.72 -11.30 -1.08
N ASP A 137 -11.75 -12.60 -0.79
CA ASP A 137 -12.99 -13.35 -0.67
C ASP A 137 -13.42 -13.44 0.80
N ALA A 138 -14.60 -12.93 1.09
CA ALA A 138 -15.32 -13.18 2.34
C ALA A 138 -16.08 -14.49 2.22
N SER A 139 -15.80 -15.45 3.06
CA SER A 139 -16.38 -16.80 3.01
C SER A 139 -16.78 -17.31 4.39
N GLY A 140 -17.56 -18.39 4.44
CA GLY A 140 -18.03 -18.97 5.70
C GLY A 140 -19.19 -18.21 6.34
N LEU A 141 -19.85 -17.34 5.58
CA LEU A 141 -21.05 -16.61 6.03
C LEU A 141 -22.28 -17.52 6.02
N ALA A 142 -23.23 -17.25 6.89
CA ALA A 142 -24.56 -17.84 6.76
C ALA A 142 -25.32 -17.20 5.57
N PRO A 143 -26.26 -17.92 4.93
CA PRO A 143 -27.08 -17.32 3.89
C PRO A 143 -27.80 -16.05 4.37
N GLU A 144 -27.97 -15.09 3.48
CA GLU A 144 -28.64 -13.81 3.74
C GLU A 144 -27.97 -12.93 4.81
N THR A 145 -26.71 -13.20 5.17
CA THR A 145 -25.95 -12.36 6.11
C THR A 145 -25.59 -11.03 5.46
N THR A 146 -25.90 -9.93 6.15
CA THR A 146 -25.40 -8.60 5.81
C THR A 146 -24.08 -8.32 6.49
N CYS A 147 -23.16 -7.72 5.74
CA CYS A 147 -21.82 -7.43 6.23
C CYS A 147 -21.51 -5.94 6.08
N SER A 148 -20.76 -5.44 7.02
CA SER A 148 -20.07 -4.15 6.98
C SER A 148 -18.56 -4.38 6.94
N GLY A 149 -17.80 -3.38 6.54
CA GLY A 149 -16.36 -3.50 6.45
C GLY A 149 -15.64 -2.25 6.94
N TYR A 150 -14.32 -2.39 7.06
CA TYR A 150 -13.46 -1.25 7.37
C TYR A 150 -12.17 -1.32 6.57
N VAL A 151 -11.55 -0.16 6.40
CA VAL A 151 -10.20 -0.01 5.83
C VAL A 151 -9.38 0.84 6.78
N MET A 152 -8.17 0.40 7.08
CA MET A 152 -7.18 1.16 7.84
C MET A 152 -6.06 1.61 6.90
N ALA A 153 -5.95 2.91 6.65
CA ALA A 153 -4.83 3.52 5.93
C ALA A 153 -3.61 3.59 6.84
N LEU A 154 -2.44 3.24 6.33
CA LEU A 154 -1.20 3.13 7.11
C LEU A 154 -0.21 4.23 6.73
N ASP A 155 0.35 4.89 7.73
CA ASP A 155 1.41 5.88 7.57
C ASP A 155 2.74 5.21 7.19
N VAL A 156 3.39 5.70 6.14
CA VAL A 156 4.63 5.11 5.62
C VAL A 156 5.86 5.36 6.49
N ALA A 157 5.81 6.36 7.37
CA ALA A 157 6.92 6.69 8.25
C ALA A 157 6.91 5.87 9.54
N THR A 158 5.73 5.50 10.02
CA THR A 158 5.55 4.77 11.28
C THR A 158 5.06 3.33 11.09
N GLY A 159 4.37 3.05 10.00
CA GLY A 159 3.65 1.78 9.78
C GLY A 159 2.32 1.68 10.52
N HIS A 160 1.97 2.69 11.31
CA HIS A 160 0.77 2.72 12.12
C HIS A 160 -0.46 3.20 11.33
N VAL A 161 -1.63 2.93 11.87
CA VAL A 161 -2.91 3.39 11.31
C VAL A 161 -2.98 4.91 11.39
N ALA A 162 -3.02 5.55 10.22
CA ALA A 162 -3.21 6.99 10.08
C ALA A 162 -4.71 7.33 10.12
N LYS A 163 -5.54 6.47 9.53
CA LYS A 163 -7.00 6.68 9.47
C LYS A 163 -7.75 5.38 9.31
N LEU A 164 -8.85 5.27 10.04
CA LEU A 164 -9.85 4.22 9.90
C LEU A 164 -11.04 4.73 9.10
N HIS A 165 -11.44 3.99 8.08
CA HIS A 165 -12.65 4.19 7.29
C HIS A 165 -13.62 3.06 7.54
N LYS A 166 -14.88 3.39 7.85
CA LYS A 166 -15.96 2.43 8.12
C LYS A 166 -16.97 2.45 6.96
N PHE A 167 -17.41 1.27 6.54
CA PHE A 167 -18.36 1.05 5.46
C PHE A 167 -19.52 0.23 6.02
N GLU A 168 -20.52 0.92 6.51
CA GLU A 168 -21.72 0.32 7.07
C GLU A 168 -22.75 0.03 5.97
N ASN A 169 -23.37 -1.17 6.04
CA ASN A 169 -24.40 -1.59 5.09
C ASN A 169 -25.77 -1.68 5.80
#